data_f056f7edb35045f928ff78237e751e14
#
_entry.id   f056f7edb35045f928ff78237e751e14
#
_cell.length_a   1.000
_cell.length_b   1.000
_cell.length_c   1.000
_cell.angle_alpha   90.00
_cell.angle_beta   90.00
_cell.angle_gamma   90.00
#
_symmetry.space_group_name_H-M   'P 1'
#
loop_
_entity.id
_entity.type
_entity.pdbx_description
1 polymer ?
#
loop_
_entity_poly.entity_id
_entity_poly.type
_entity_poly.pdbx_seq_one_letter_code
_entity_poly.pdbx_strand_id
1 'polypeptide(L)'
;MNKNLLPAYSVFRVLANSKKSLKDVLKSFVATFIKEQYKKNTFMISDLANKFNSYYGFNIPNTIIKNLLTEKGLCTISKGGWYKLNSVFYENTSTFDLADYKSNTDALIADFLLFAKNRGRTDEKTLETDFINYFSGKILTDKNNAEIISAYIIKTQNSDLQKKNLLDDLNYGSIIYRGITMDLSIINSWEDELIIYLNTDILFDINGLNGEEYKRSAEELLALIKEVNKNKENIKLKYFNITKKEIDRFFSAAGKILCNQNQLSQSSGMDYLLSKCSEYADIYEQQALFYSNLKENNIFYDEDNKIEVIHGKQIDEFEEEIENFIDKNFPFFNFTNDYLSKIEELRDGKNAKLLNEAKYIFLTRTDNILKTSKEKRLISTGIGLAPTLEFVLTNLWFQLNKGFGVSELHTLDIVLRSKKIYAGIVADEQKTNINAAIDAYKENKFSENQVYEVIATLKNVSSRPEDITEETIDNFTDLNAKTLNQILETNALEKQNAEKRYTDLSNENQVNKNKIIELEKQISESRADAKIGKMIKDIGKFVKDIGKFIFLHLVLPVFLVLVFALVLKKITKADCFDFSFIFSNWISVLGAFVLAEICTCINKIVSFVKKHKSSRI
;
A
#
# COMPACT_ATOMS: atom_id res chain seq x y z
N MET A 1 -11.98 3.87 -26.22
CA MET A 1 -10.91 4.66 -25.60
C MET A 1 -9.81 4.93 -26.62
N ASN A 2 -9.02 6.00 -26.47
CA ASN A 2 -8.00 6.34 -27.47
C ASN A 2 -6.74 5.48 -27.30
N LYS A 3 -6.42 4.68 -28.33
CA LYS A 3 -5.27 3.76 -28.33
C LYS A 3 -3.89 4.45 -28.40
N ASN A 4 -3.86 5.77 -28.62
CA ASN A 4 -2.61 6.52 -28.68
C ASN A 4 -2.21 7.14 -27.33
N LEU A 5 -3.04 7.03 -26.28
CA LEU A 5 -2.80 7.69 -25.00
C LEU A 5 -1.61 7.08 -24.26
N LEU A 6 -1.58 5.75 -24.10
CA LEU A 6 -0.44 5.08 -23.43
C LEU A 6 0.88 5.25 -24.21
N PRO A 7 0.93 5.00 -25.55
CA PRO A 7 2.14 5.30 -26.32
C PRO A 7 2.63 6.74 -26.11
N ALA A 8 1.70 7.71 -26.07
CA ALA A 8 2.05 9.10 -25.83
C ALA A 8 2.70 9.32 -24.46
N TYR A 9 2.28 8.61 -23.40
CA TYR A 9 2.93 8.68 -22.10
C TYR A 9 4.39 8.23 -22.17
N SER A 10 4.71 7.11 -22.82
CA SER A 10 6.12 6.71 -23.02
C SER A 10 6.93 7.79 -23.74
N VAL A 11 6.36 8.42 -24.76
CA VAL A 11 7.04 9.52 -25.47
C VAL A 11 7.25 10.72 -24.55
N PHE A 12 6.29 11.09 -23.70
CA PHE A 12 6.50 12.17 -22.72
C PHE A 12 7.71 11.91 -21.83
N ARG A 13 7.88 10.69 -21.35
CA ARG A 13 9.03 10.31 -20.50
C ARG A 13 10.34 10.45 -21.25
N VAL A 14 10.42 9.90 -22.46
CA VAL A 14 11.64 9.93 -23.28
C VAL A 14 12.04 11.38 -23.62
N LEU A 15 11.09 12.20 -24.02
CA LEU A 15 11.34 13.61 -24.33
C LEU A 15 11.76 14.41 -23.07
N ALA A 16 11.14 14.15 -21.92
CA ALA A 16 11.50 14.80 -20.67
C ALA A 16 12.93 14.43 -20.22
N ASN A 17 13.33 13.17 -20.38
CA ASN A 17 14.71 12.71 -20.06
C ASN A 17 15.78 13.42 -20.90
N SER A 18 15.43 13.98 -22.07
CA SER A 18 16.34 14.80 -22.87
C SER A 18 16.57 16.21 -22.31
N LYS A 19 16.17 16.50 -21.06
CA LYS A 19 16.30 17.78 -20.34
C LYS A 19 15.57 18.96 -21.03
N LYS A 20 14.55 18.68 -21.83
CA LYS A 20 13.69 19.71 -22.43
C LYS A 20 12.72 20.25 -21.39
N SER A 21 12.30 21.50 -21.56
CA SER A 21 11.21 22.05 -20.74
C SER A 21 9.87 21.36 -21.07
N LEU A 22 8.89 21.44 -20.15
CA LEU A 22 7.51 20.95 -20.43
C LEU A 22 6.95 21.53 -21.73
N LYS A 23 7.24 22.82 -21.99
CA LYS A 23 6.84 23.50 -23.22
C LYS A 23 7.50 22.87 -24.45
N ASP A 24 8.79 22.51 -24.38
CA ASP A 24 9.49 21.90 -25.52
C ASP A 24 9.01 20.48 -25.79
N VAL A 25 8.69 19.74 -24.73
CA VAL A 25 8.04 18.43 -24.86
C VAL A 25 6.69 18.56 -25.58
N LEU A 26 5.84 19.47 -25.13
CA LEU A 26 4.54 19.70 -25.76
C LEU A 26 4.68 20.22 -27.22
N LYS A 27 5.67 21.09 -27.50
CA LYS A 27 5.99 21.54 -28.87
C LYS A 27 6.29 20.35 -29.76
N SER A 28 7.07 19.38 -29.33
CA SER A 28 7.38 18.17 -30.09
C SER A 28 6.11 17.38 -30.44
N PHE A 29 5.17 17.24 -29.53
CA PHE A 29 3.88 16.59 -29.78
C PHE A 29 3.03 17.36 -30.82
N VAL A 30 2.91 18.68 -30.66
CA VAL A 30 2.15 19.53 -31.59
C VAL A 30 2.80 19.50 -32.95
N ALA A 31 4.14 19.57 -33.05
CA ALA A 31 4.87 19.53 -34.32
C ALA A 31 4.69 18.18 -35.04
N THR A 32 4.83 17.07 -34.33
CA THR A 32 4.58 15.72 -34.86
C THR A 32 3.16 15.59 -35.39
N PHE A 33 2.17 16.02 -34.58
CA PHE A 33 0.78 15.97 -34.99
C PHE A 33 0.49 16.80 -36.25
N ILE A 34 1.00 18.04 -36.32
CA ILE A 34 0.78 18.91 -37.46
C ILE A 34 1.42 18.31 -38.73
N LYS A 35 2.66 17.82 -38.60
CA LYS A 35 3.42 17.25 -39.72
C LYS A 35 2.79 15.96 -40.26
N GLU A 36 2.40 15.07 -39.38
CA GLU A 36 2.05 13.69 -39.71
C GLU A 36 0.56 13.48 -39.93
N GLN A 37 -0.27 14.14 -39.15
CA GLN A 37 -1.72 13.90 -39.07
C GLN A 37 -2.54 15.07 -39.60
N TYR A 38 -2.28 16.28 -39.12
CA TYR A 38 -3.09 17.45 -39.45
C TYR A 38 -2.80 17.98 -40.85
N LYS A 39 -1.53 17.99 -41.24
CA LYS A 39 -1.03 18.32 -42.60
C LYS A 39 -1.48 19.69 -43.14
N LYS A 40 -1.77 20.65 -42.24
CA LYS A 40 -2.16 22.03 -42.59
C LYS A 40 -1.27 23.03 -41.88
N ASN A 41 -0.77 24.04 -42.60
CA ASN A 41 0.06 25.09 -42.00
C ASN A 41 -0.75 26.30 -41.52
N THR A 42 -2.06 26.35 -41.83
CA THR A 42 -2.96 27.41 -41.40
C THR A 42 -4.18 26.81 -40.72
N PHE A 43 -4.54 27.33 -39.56
CA PHE A 43 -5.57 26.73 -38.69
C PHE A 43 -6.16 27.74 -37.70
N MET A 44 -7.32 27.42 -37.16
CA MET A 44 -7.84 28.00 -35.91
C MET A 44 -7.35 27.17 -34.75
N ILE A 45 -6.97 27.81 -33.64
CA ILE A 45 -6.46 27.11 -32.44
C ILE A 45 -7.46 26.07 -31.93
N SER A 46 -8.76 26.38 -31.92
CA SER A 46 -9.80 25.45 -31.46
C SER A 46 -9.87 24.18 -32.32
N ASP A 47 -9.75 24.30 -33.67
CA ASP A 47 -9.78 23.14 -34.56
C ASP A 47 -8.52 22.28 -34.39
N LEU A 48 -7.35 22.92 -34.34
CA LEU A 48 -6.08 22.22 -34.06
C LEU A 48 -6.13 21.49 -32.73
N ALA A 49 -6.51 22.17 -31.63
CA ALA A 49 -6.53 21.61 -30.31
C ALA A 49 -7.53 20.45 -30.15
N ASN A 50 -8.73 20.58 -30.73
CA ASN A 50 -9.73 19.52 -30.71
C ASN A 50 -9.23 18.25 -31.42
N LYS A 51 -8.65 18.41 -32.63
CA LYS A 51 -8.10 17.27 -33.39
C LYS A 51 -6.86 16.67 -32.73
N PHE A 52 -5.98 17.49 -32.17
CA PHE A 52 -4.81 17.08 -31.42
C PHE A 52 -5.21 16.26 -30.21
N ASN A 53 -6.13 16.78 -29.39
CA ASN A 53 -6.64 16.10 -28.21
C ASN A 53 -7.35 14.78 -28.58
N SER A 54 -8.15 14.80 -29.65
CA SER A 54 -8.84 13.61 -30.16
C SER A 54 -7.86 12.53 -30.62
N TYR A 55 -6.76 12.92 -31.31
CA TYR A 55 -5.78 11.98 -31.82
C TYR A 55 -5.00 11.25 -30.74
N TYR A 56 -4.48 11.99 -29.73
CA TYR A 56 -3.71 11.41 -28.65
C TYR A 56 -4.58 10.93 -27.47
N GLY A 57 -5.84 11.33 -27.37
CA GLY A 57 -6.68 11.10 -26.19
C GLY A 57 -6.39 12.07 -25.06
N PHE A 58 -5.83 13.23 -25.37
CA PHE A 58 -5.49 14.28 -24.43
C PHE A 58 -6.68 15.17 -24.07
N ASN A 59 -6.51 15.96 -23.01
CA ASN A 59 -7.43 17.01 -22.60
C ASN A 59 -6.64 18.31 -22.31
N ILE A 60 -5.81 18.74 -23.26
CA ILE A 60 -4.99 19.94 -23.11
C ILE A 60 -5.83 21.17 -23.46
N PRO A 61 -5.93 22.17 -22.57
CA PRO A 61 -6.67 23.39 -22.83
C PRO A 61 -6.17 24.13 -24.05
N ASN A 62 -7.11 24.73 -24.80
CA ASN A 62 -6.79 25.53 -26.00
C ASN A 62 -5.84 26.69 -25.71
N THR A 63 -5.94 27.28 -24.51
CA THR A 63 -5.06 28.35 -24.03
C THR A 63 -3.60 27.92 -23.98
N ILE A 64 -3.32 26.70 -23.52
CA ILE A 64 -1.95 26.17 -23.44
C ILE A 64 -1.36 26.00 -24.84
N ILE A 65 -2.12 25.40 -25.77
CA ILE A 65 -1.68 25.25 -27.17
C ILE A 65 -1.49 26.61 -27.83
N LYS A 66 -2.40 27.58 -27.56
CA LYS A 66 -2.27 28.95 -28.05
C LYS A 66 -0.99 29.61 -27.56
N ASN A 67 -0.76 29.60 -26.26
CA ASN A 67 0.42 30.20 -25.61
C ASN A 67 1.73 29.61 -26.15
N LEU A 68 1.73 28.30 -26.39
CA LEU A 68 2.87 27.57 -26.93
C LEU A 68 3.21 28.03 -28.36
N LEU A 69 2.22 28.22 -29.22
CA LEU A 69 2.41 28.55 -30.62
C LEU A 69 2.65 30.05 -30.87
N THR A 70 2.17 30.92 -29.99
CA THR A 70 2.40 32.38 -30.08
C THR A 70 3.74 32.81 -29.48
N GLU A 71 4.46 31.92 -28.83
CA GLU A 71 5.77 32.21 -28.26
C GLU A 71 6.84 32.39 -29.37
N LYS A 72 7.69 33.42 -29.22
CA LYS A 72 8.87 33.67 -30.08
C LYS A 72 8.65 33.66 -31.59
N GLY A 73 7.47 34.09 -32.05
CA GLY A 73 7.21 34.20 -33.47
C GLY A 73 7.07 32.89 -34.25
N LEU A 74 6.71 31.81 -33.54
CA LEU A 74 6.46 30.50 -34.16
C LEU A 74 5.27 30.52 -35.13
N CYS A 75 4.31 31.40 -34.88
CA CYS A 75 3.14 31.61 -35.74
C CYS A 75 2.93 33.09 -36.05
N THR A 76 2.37 33.38 -37.24
CA THR A 76 1.76 34.67 -37.60
C THR A 76 0.25 34.57 -37.47
N ILE A 77 -0.37 35.62 -36.90
CA ILE A 77 -1.83 35.68 -36.74
C ILE A 77 -2.43 36.57 -37.82
N SER A 78 -3.36 36.01 -38.61
CA SER A 78 -4.08 36.73 -39.66
C SER A 78 -5.36 37.37 -39.15
N LYS A 79 -5.93 38.32 -39.89
CA LYS A 79 -7.28 38.85 -39.65
C LYS A 79 -8.29 37.70 -39.59
N GLY A 80 -9.11 37.66 -38.54
CA GLY A 80 -10.09 36.58 -38.35
C GLY A 80 -9.62 35.44 -37.42
N GLY A 81 -8.46 35.57 -36.75
CA GLY A 81 -8.01 34.61 -35.74
C GLY A 81 -7.39 33.32 -36.30
N TRP A 82 -6.95 33.36 -37.57
CA TRP A 82 -6.21 32.26 -38.17
C TRP A 82 -4.72 32.36 -37.86
N TYR A 83 -4.14 31.21 -37.54
CA TYR A 83 -2.71 31.03 -37.23
C TYR A 83 -2.02 30.37 -38.42
N LYS A 84 -0.86 30.89 -38.82
CA LYS A 84 0.01 30.29 -39.83
C LYS A 84 1.37 30.01 -39.23
N LEU A 85 1.85 28.76 -39.35
CA LEU A 85 3.18 28.35 -38.89
C LEU A 85 4.27 29.02 -39.73
N ASN A 86 5.31 29.50 -39.09
CA ASN A 86 6.53 30.02 -39.70
C ASN A 86 7.57 28.89 -39.85
N SER A 87 8.58 29.06 -40.69
CA SER A 87 9.69 28.11 -40.88
C SER A 87 10.41 27.80 -39.55
N VAL A 88 10.57 28.80 -38.71
CA VAL A 88 11.20 28.72 -37.37
C VAL A 88 10.52 27.66 -36.50
N PHE A 89 9.24 27.39 -36.65
CA PHE A 89 8.56 26.34 -35.91
C PHE A 89 9.15 24.97 -36.23
N TYR A 90 9.39 24.66 -37.50
CA TYR A 90 9.92 23.36 -37.92
C TYR A 90 11.41 23.21 -37.65
N GLU A 91 12.17 24.32 -37.70
CA GLU A 91 13.60 24.32 -37.42
C GLU A 91 13.93 24.05 -35.93
N ASN A 92 13.05 24.51 -35.05
CA ASN A 92 13.24 24.42 -33.57
C ASN A 92 12.48 23.29 -32.88
N THR A 93 11.79 22.43 -33.62
CA THR A 93 10.99 21.35 -33.04
C THR A 93 11.45 19.97 -33.52
N SER A 94 11.69 19.07 -32.60
CA SER A 94 11.93 17.66 -32.90
C SER A 94 10.60 16.92 -33.05
N THR A 95 10.53 16.02 -34.03
CA THR A 95 9.42 15.09 -34.22
C THR A 95 9.83 13.70 -33.74
N PHE A 96 8.85 12.85 -33.50
CA PHE A 96 9.04 11.45 -33.07
C PHE A 96 8.10 10.54 -33.84
N ASP A 97 8.46 9.26 -33.96
CA ASP A 97 7.54 8.24 -34.47
C ASP A 97 6.79 7.59 -33.28
N LEU A 98 5.46 7.54 -33.38
CA LEU A 98 4.61 6.93 -32.37
C LEU A 98 4.46 5.41 -32.54
N ALA A 99 4.81 4.87 -33.72
CA ALA A 99 4.53 3.48 -34.10
C ALA A 99 5.25 2.48 -33.19
N ASP A 100 6.54 2.73 -32.93
CA ASP A 100 7.35 1.84 -32.07
C ASP A 100 6.81 1.80 -30.62
N TYR A 101 6.47 2.97 -30.08
CA TYR A 101 5.87 3.07 -28.74
C TYR A 101 4.50 2.39 -28.67
N LYS A 102 3.74 2.47 -29.76
CA LYS A 102 2.44 1.80 -29.85
C LYS A 102 2.60 0.29 -29.86
N SER A 103 3.54 -0.25 -30.63
CA SER A 103 3.81 -1.69 -30.66
C SER A 103 4.15 -2.23 -29.27
N ASN A 104 5.01 -1.53 -28.51
CA ASN A 104 5.40 -1.91 -27.17
C ASN A 104 4.23 -1.85 -26.18
N THR A 105 3.40 -0.80 -26.25
CA THR A 105 2.25 -0.68 -25.35
C THR A 105 1.13 -1.66 -25.69
N ASP A 106 0.89 -1.95 -26.98
CA ASP A 106 -0.07 -2.97 -27.42
C ASP A 106 0.36 -4.37 -26.94
N ALA A 107 1.66 -4.68 -26.99
CA ALA A 107 2.22 -5.93 -26.47
C ALA A 107 2.06 -6.03 -24.93
N LEU A 108 2.29 -4.93 -24.21
CA LEU A 108 2.09 -4.89 -22.74
C LEU A 108 0.62 -5.11 -22.38
N ILE A 109 -0.32 -4.47 -23.10
CA ILE A 109 -1.75 -4.66 -22.87
C ILE A 109 -2.15 -6.12 -23.13
N ALA A 110 -1.66 -6.71 -24.23
CA ALA A 110 -1.94 -8.12 -24.55
C ALA A 110 -1.44 -9.07 -23.45
N ASP A 111 -0.24 -8.82 -22.92
CA ASP A 111 0.32 -9.58 -21.81
C ASP A 111 -0.50 -9.42 -20.52
N PHE A 112 -0.92 -8.20 -20.21
CA PHE A 112 -1.82 -7.92 -19.08
C PHE A 112 -3.16 -8.66 -19.23
N LEU A 113 -3.78 -8.62 -20.41
CA LEU A 113 -5.06 -9.30 -20.66
C LEU A 113 -4.92 -10.83 -20.54
N LEU A 114 -3.78 -11.40 -20.98
CA LEU A 114 -3.48 -12.83 -20.79
C LEU A 114 -3.33 -13.15 -19.29
N PHE A 115 -2.62 -12.31 -18.53
CA PHE A 115 -2.49 -12.45 -17.08
C PHE A 115 -3.86 -12.42 -16.39
N ALA A 116 -4.72 -11.47 -16.76
CA ALA A 116 -6.07 -11.33 -16.22
C ALA A 116 -6.95 -12.55 -16.55
N LYS A 117 -6.87 -13.04 -17.79
CA LYS A 117 -7.59 -14.24 -18.24
C LYS A 117 -7.19 -15.50 -17.45
N ASN A 118 -5.91 -15.68 -17.18
CA ASN A 118 -5.41 -16.78 -16.36
C ASN A 118 -5.91 -16.74 -14.92
N ARG A 119 -6.42 -15.58 -14.48
CA ARG A 119 -7.06 -15.36 -13.16
C ARG A 119 -8.59 -15.27 -13.25
N GLY A 120 -9.17 -15.80 -14.33
CA GLY A 120 -10.63 -15.90 -14.50
C GLY A 120 -11.32 -14.60 -14.92
N ARG A 121 -10.58 -13.57 -15.34
CA ARG A 121 -11.16 -12.31 -15.84
C ARG A 121 -11.28 -12.34 -17.36
N THR A 122 -12.48 -12.12 -17.89
CA THR A 122 -12.77 -12.32 -19.33
C THR A 122 -13.27 -11.06 -20.05
N ASP A 123 -13.65 -10.00 -19.34
CA ASP A 123 -14.07 -8.73 -19.97
C ASP A 123 -12.86 -7.88 -20.39
N GLU A 124 -12.24 -8.28 -21.51
CA GLU A 124 -11.04 -7.64 -22.05
C GLU A 124 -11.23 -6.12 -22.28
N LYS A 125 -12.41 -5.71 -22.73
CA LYS A 125 -12.68 -4.30 -23.08
C LYS A 125 -12.68 -3.40 -21.84
N THR A 126 -13.31 -3.84 -20.77
CA THR A 126 -13.35 -3.10 -19.51
C THR A 126 -11.98 -3.12 -18.85
N LEU A 127 -11.29 -4.27 -18.86
CA LEU A 127 -9.93 -4.41 -18.35
C LEU A 127 -8.93 -3.49 -19.06
N GLU A 128 -8.93 -3.46 -20.40
CA GLU A 128 -8.09 -2.54 -21.19
C GLU A 128 -8.39 -1.08 -20.81
N THR A 129 -9.67 -0.74 -20.71
CA THR A 129 -10.08 0.62 -20.34
C THR A 129 -9.60 1.00 -18.95
N ASP A 130 -9.73 0.12 -17.97
CA ASP A 130 -9.31 0.38 -16.60
C ASP A 130 -7.79 0.39 -16.45
N PHE A 131 -7.07 -0.45 -17.22
CA PHE A 131 -5.61 -0.39 -17.28
C PHE A 131 -5.12 0.98 -17.76
N ILE A 132 -5.71 1.52 -18.82
CA ILE A 132 -5.37 2.87 -19.31
C ILE A 132 -5.78 3.96 -18.30
N ASN A 133 -6.95 3.82 -17.65
CA ASN A 133 -7.41 4.74 -16.62
C ASN A 133 -6.48 4.74 -15.39
N TYR A 134 -5.94 3.58 -15.04
CA TYR A 134 -4.98 3.43 -13.95
C TYR A 134 -3.77 4.34 -14.16
N PHE A 135 -3.10 4.28 -15.31
CA PHE A 135 -1.97 5.17 -15.62
C PHE A 135 -2.39 6.65 -15.71
N SER A 136 -3.61 6.94 -16.15
CA SER A 136 -4.14 8.31 -16.19
C SER A 136 -4.41 8.92 -14.80
N GLY A 137 -4.21 8.17 -13.72
CA GLY A 137 -4.46 8.62 -12.35
C GLY A 137 -5.94 8.69 -11.98
N LYS A 138 -6.80 8.04 -12.75
CA LYS A 138 -8.22 7.96 -12.43
C LYS A 138 -8.48 6.91 -11.36
N ILE A 139 -9.41 7.20 -10.46
CA ILE A 139 -9.90 6.23 -9.49
C ILE A 139 -10.71 5.18 -10.24
N LEU A 140 -10.32 3.92 -10.09
CA LEU A 140 -11.06 2.80 -10.65
C LEU A 140 -12.29 2.51 -9.77
N THR A 141 -13.44 2.30 -10.41
CA THR A 141 -14.69 1.98 -9.71
C THR A 141 -14.81 0.49 -9.39
N ASP A 142 -14.26 -0.36 -10.27
CA ASP A 142 -14.24 -1.80 -10.08
C ASP A 142 -13.01 -2.23 -9.27
N LYS A 143 -13.26 -2.69 -8.03
CA LYS A 143 -12.20 -3.18 -7.13
C LYS A 143 -11.48 -4.39 -7.69
N ASN A 144 -12.18 -5.28 -8.37
CA ASN A 144 -11.59 -6.48 -8.95
C ASN A 144 -10.62 -6.14 -10.09
N ASN A 145 -10.96 -5.14 -10.90
CA ASN A 145 -10.06 -4.66 -11.94
C ASN A 145 -8.86 -3.94 -11.33
N ALA A 146 -9.06 -3.16 -10.26
CA ALA A 146 -7.96 -2.52 -9.53
C ALA A 146 -7.00 -3.56 -8.91
N GLU A 147 -7.54 -4.65 -8.34
CA GLU A 147 -6.78 -5.77 -7.81
C GLU A 147 -5.90 -6.42 -8.88
N ILE A 148 -6.50 -6.83 -10.01
CA ILE A 148 -5.79 -7.56 -11.05
C ILE A 148 -4.71 -6.70 -11.73
N ILE A 149 -4.98 -5.41 -11.94
CA ILE A 149 -4.01 -4.46 -12.48
C ILE A 149 -2.83 -4.29 -11.51
N SER A 150 -3.13 -4.10 -10.22
CA SER A 150 -2.10 -3.94 -9.19
C SER A 150 -1.26 -5.20 -9.04
N ALA A 151 -1.88 -6.38 -9.03
CA ALA A 151 -1.20 -7.68 -9.00
C ALA A 151 -0.28 -7.88 -10.21
N TYR A 152 -0.73 -7.51 -11.41
CA TYR A 152 0.07 -7.58 -12.63
C TYR A 152 1.32 -6.70 -12.52
N ILE A 153 1.17 -5.45 -12.12
CA ILE A 153 2.28 -4.50 -11.99
C ILE A 153 3.30 -4.99 -10.97
N ILE A 154 2.87 -5.47 -9.79
CA ILE A 154 3.75 -5.96 -8.73
C ILE A 154 4.52 -7.21 -9.20
N LYS A 155 3.85 -8.17 -9.85
CA LYS A 155 4.50 -9.38 -10.37
C LYS A 155 5.46 -9.09 -11.52
N THR A 156 5.14 -8.16 -12.39
CA THR A 156 5.97 -7.80 -13.55
C THR A 156 7.27 -7.12 -13.12
N GLN A 157 7.28 -6.42 -11.98
CA GLN A 157 8.47 -5.72 -11.47
C GLN A 157 9.70 -6.63 -11.32
N ASN A 158 9.51 -7.87 -10.87
CA ASN A 158 10.59 -8.81 -10.57
C ASN A 158 10.88 -9.79 -11.71
N SER A 159 9.91 -9.98 -12.61
CA SER A 159 9.98 -11.04 -13.64
C SER A 159 10.51 -10.57 -14.99
N ASP A 160 10.32 -9.28 -15.35
CA ASP A 160 10.64 -8.78 -16.68
C ASP A 160 11.09 -7.31 -16.65
N LEU A 161 12.40 -7.08 -16.78
CA LEU A 161 13.00 -5.76 -16.73
C LEU A 161 12.51 -4.84 -17.87
N GLN A 162 12.19 -5.36 -19.06
CA GLN A 162 11.72 -4.54 -20.18
C GLN A 162 10.30 -4.05 -19.91
N LYS A 163 9.41 -4.93 -19.45
CA LYS A 163 8.05 -4.56 -19.07
C LYS A 163 8.06 -3.61 -17.87
N LYS A 164 8.90 -3.84 -16.88
CA LYS A 164 9.08 -2.93 -15.75
C LYS A 164 9.43 -1.51 -16.24
N ASN A 165 10.46 -1.38 -17.06
CA ASN A 165 10.87 -0.08 -17.59
C ASN A 165 9.73 0.59 -18.38
N LEU A 166 8.96 -0.18 -19.15
CA LEU A 166 7.81 0.35 -19.88
C LEU A 166 6.71 0.83 -18.94
N LEU A 167 6.40 0.07 -17.87
CA LEU A 167 5.42 0.48 -16.83
C LEU A 167 5.86 1.78 -16.15
N ASP A 168 7.15 1.91 -15.82
CA ASP A 168 7.72 3.12 -15.25
C ASP A 168 7.61 4.30 -16.23
N ASP A 169 7.95 4.11 -17.49
CA ASP A 169 7.84 5.14 -18.53
C ASP A 169 6.40 5.61 -18.71
N LEU A 170 5.43 4.69 -18.72
CA LEU A 170 4.00 5.02 -18.79
C LEU A 170 3.55 5.85 -17.59
N ASN A 171 3.94 5.42 -16.39
CA ASN A 171 3.61 6.12 -15.16
C ASN A 171 4.18 7.54 -15.13
N TYR A 172 5.49 7.67 -15.33
CA TYR A 172 6.16 8.97 -15.31
C TYR A 172 5.69 9.87 -16.45
N GLY A 173 5.48 9.32 -17.65
CA GLY A 173 4.91 10.08 -18.76
C GLY A 173 3.51 10.60 -18.46
N SER A 174 2.68 9.84 -17.77
CA SER A 174 1.36 10.28 -17.34
C SER A 174 1.42 11.42 -16.32
N ILE A 175 2.40 11.40 -15.42
CA ILE A 175 2.64 12.47 -14.43
C ILE A 175 3.08 13.75 -15.17
N ILE A 176 4.01 13.63 -16.12
CA ILE A 176 4.45 14.76 -16.96
C ILE A 176 3.28 15.34 -17.74
N TYR A 177 2.45 14.50 -18.36
CA TYR A 177 1.24 14.93 -19.05
C TYR A 177 0.29 15.72 -18.13
N ARG A 178 0.05 15.23 -16.91
CA ARG A 178 -0.75 15.97 -15.92
C ARG A 178 -0.14 17.32 -15.59
N GLY A 179 1.17 17.40 -15.41
CA GLY A 179 1.88 18.67 -15.22
C GLY A 179 1.69 19.65 -16.39
N ILE A 180 1.69 19.15 -17.63
CA ILE A 180 1.46 19.98 -18.83
C ILE A 180 0.03 20.53 -18.87
N THR A 181 -0.96 19.79 -18.36
CA THR A 181 -2.36 20.27 -18.34
C THR A 181 -2.63 21.33 -17.26
N MET A 182 -1.70 21.52 -16.32
CA MET A 182 -1.75 22.61 -15.34
C MET A 182 -1.36 23.94 -16.04
N ASP A 183 -1.89 25.04 -15.53
CA ASP A 183 -1.49 26.34 -16.05
C ASP A 183 -0.05 26.66 -15.63
N LEU A 184 0.88 26.55 -16.57
CA LEU A 184 2.31 26.79 -16.35
C LEU A 184 2.66 28.25 -16.02
N SER A 185 1.70 29.18 -16.13
CA SER A 185 1.90 30.60 -15.71
C SER A 185 1.96 30.77 -14.19
N ILE A 186 1.56 29.74 -13.44
CA ILE A 186 1.44 29.75 -11.97
C ILE A 186 2.67 29.16 -11.30
N ILE A 187 3.62 28.62 -12.06
CA ILE A 187 4.87 28.09 -11.51
C ILE A 187 5.56 29.22 -10.72
N ASN A 188 5.87 28.95 -9.45
CA ASN A 188 6.49 29.83 -8.46
C ASN A 188 5.61 30.99 -7.91
N SER A 189 4.31 31.04 -8.22
CA SER A 189 3.41 32.06 -7.69
C SER A 189 2.27 31.45 -6.85
N TRP A 190 2.58 30.95 -5.67
CA TRP A 190 1.53 30.58 -4.72
C TRP A 190 1.21 31.80 -3.85
N GLU A 191 0.17 32.52 -4.16
CA GLU A 191 -0.22 33.75 -3.43
C GLU A 191 -1.44 33.54 -2.53
N ASP A 192 -2.33 32.63 -2.91
CA ASP A 192 -3.59 32.36 -2.24
C ASP A 192 -3.43 31.43 -1.02
N GLU A 193 -4.32 31.54 -0.06
CA GLU A 193 -4.38 30.64 1.09
C GLU A 193 -5.12 29.35 0.72
N LEU A 194 -4.52 28.20 1.05
CA LEU A 194 -5.15 26.88 0.96
C LEU A 194 -5.21 26.23 2.34
N ILE A 195 -6.39 25.85 2.77
CA ILE A 195 -6.59 25.04 3.98
C ILE A 195 -6.90 23.60 3.55
N ILE A 196 -6.04 22.67 3.98
CA ILE A 196 -6.19 21.24 3.75
C ILE A 196 -6.71 20.61 5.04
N TYR A 197 -7.95 20.12 5.00
CA TYR A 197 -8.49 19.32 6.09
C TYR A 197 -8.09 17.87 5.92
N LEU A 198 -7.42 17.31 6.92
CA LEU A 198 -6.90 15.96 6.93
C LEU A 198 -7.90 15.00 7.59
N ASN A 199 -8.20 13.91 6.91
CA ASN A 199 -8.99 12.82 7.48
C ASN A 199 -8.16 11.96 8.44
N THR A 200 -8.81 11.15 9.25
CA THR A 200 -8.21 10.23 10.23
C THR A 200 -7.16 9.33 9.61
N ASP A 201 -7.40 8.80 8.39
CA ASP A 201 -6.46 7.94 7.66
C ASP A 201 -5.13 8.63 7.35
N ILE A 202 -5.15 9.91 6.94
CA ILE A 202 -3.94 10.69 6.67
C ILE A 202 -3.22 11.06 7.98
N LEU A 203 -3.96 11.38 9.05
CA LEU A 203 -3.36 11.67 10.35
C LEU A 203 -2.68 10.42 10.95
N PHE A 204 -3.24 9.24 10.69
CA PHE A 204 -2.63 7.96 11.06
C PHE A 204 -1.39 7.66 10.21
N ASP A 205 -1.39 8.01 8.92
CA ASP A 205 -0.21 7.89 8.06
C ASP A 205 0.95 8.75 8.58
N ILE A 206 0.68 10.00 8.94
CA ILE A 206 1.67 10.94 9.52
C ILE A 206 2.31 10.35 10.79
N ASN A 207 1.52 9.63 11.58
CA ASN A 207 1.99 8.99 12.82
C ASN A 207 2.50 7.55 12.62
N GLY A 208 2.53 7.03 11.39
CA GLY A 208 3.05 5.71 11.05
C GLY A 208 2.18 4.54 11.51
N LEU A 209 0.92 4.78 11.91
CA LEU A 209 0.02 3.72 12.36
C LEU A 209 -0.37 2.76 11.23
N ASN A 210 -0.45 3.24 9.99
CA ASN A 210 -0.86 2.46 8.83
C ASN A 210 0.31 1.77 8.10
N GLY A 211 1.55 1.95 8.57
CA GLY A 211 2.76 1.39 7.98
C GLY A 211 3.70 2.44 7.40
N GLU A 212 4.93 1.99 7.10
CA GLU A 212 6.04 2.89 6.73
C GLU A 212 5.84 3.56 5.36
N GLU A 213 5.25 2.84 4.40
CA GLU A 213 5.04 3.38 3.06
C GLU A 213 3.96 4.47 3.00
N TYR A 214 2.96 4.39 3.86
CA TYR A 214 2.00 5.48 4.02
C TYR A 214 2.61 6.67 4.75
N LYS A 215 3.41 6.42 5.79
CA LYS A 215 4.13 7.45 6.52
C LYS A 215 5.06 8.25 5.61
N ARG A 216 5.88 7.58 4.80
CA ARG A 216 6.73 8.24 3.80
C ARG A 216 5.95 9.18 2.88
N SER A 217 4.78 8.75 2.42
CA SER A 217 3.95 9.57 1.55
C SER A 217 3.42 10.82 2.25
N ALA A 218 3.08 10.68 3.52
CA ALA A 218 2.68 11.82 4.35
C ALA A 218 3.86 12.76 4.63
N GLU A 219 5.05 12.23 4.88
CA GLU A 219 6.27 13.01 5.06
C GLU A 219 6.64 13.78 3.78
N GLU A 220 6.49 13.18 2.60
CA GLU A 220 6.68 13.88 1.32
C GLU A 220 5.69 15.04 1.16
N LEU A 221 4.43 14.86 1.53
CA LEU A 221 3.43 15.93 1.53
C LEU A 221 3.85 17.07 2.46
N LEU A 222 4.21 16.75 3.71
CA LEU A 222 4.63 17.75 4.70
C LEU A 222 5.89 18.51 4.26
N ALA A 223 6.85 17.81 3.65
CA ALA A 223 8.06 18.43 3.12
C ALA A 223 7.77 19.42 1.99
N LEU A 224 6.89 19.07 1.04
CA LEU A 224 6.49 19.97 -0.04
C LEU A 224 5.70 21.18 0.49
N ILE A 225 4.78 20.97 1.43
CA ILE A 225 4.03 22.07 2.09
C ILE A 225 4.98 23.01 2.82
N LYS A 226 5.94 22.47 3.58
CA LYS A 226 6.97 23.26 4.27
C LYS A 226 7.78 24.12 3.30
N GLU A 227 8.06 23.61 2.12
CA GLU A 227 8.79 24.35 1.08
C GLU A 227 7.93 25.45 0.46
N VAL A 228 6.64 25.20 0.18
CA VAL A 228 5.69 26.24 -0.26
C VAL A 228 5.56 27.35 0.80
N ASN A 229 5.51 26.95 2.07
CA ASN A 229 5.35 27.87 3.20
C ASN A 229 6.64 28.59 3.63
N LYS A 230 7.76 28.37 2.95
CA LYS A 230 9.08 28.91 3.38
C LYS A 230 9.10 30.43 3.55
N ASN A 231 8.39 31.17 2.69
CA ASN A 231 8.37 32.64 2.72
C ASN A 231 7.08 33.20 3.33
N LYS A 232 5.97 32.50 3.22
CA LYS A 232 4.65 32.87 3.70
C LYS A 232 3.85 31.60 3.95
N GLU A 233 3.09 31.56 5.03
CA GLU A 233 2.23 30.43 5.36
C GLU A 233 0.99 30.43 4.46
N ASN A 234 1.15 29.88 3.24
CA ASN A 234 0.09 29.81 2.24
C ASN A 234 -0.78 28.57 2.39
N ILE A 235 -0.23 27.47 2.91
CA ILE A 235 -0.94 26.20 3.10
C ILE A 235 -1.02 25.91 4.59
N LYS A 236 -2.26 25.74 5.10
CA LYS A 236 -2.53 25.37 6.48
C LYS A 236 -3.13 23.97 6.54
N LEU A 237 -2.71 23.19 7.52
CA LEU A 237 -3.21 21.85 7.77
C LEU A 237 -4.12 21.84 8.99
N LYS A 238 -5.34 21.38 8.81
CA LYS A 238 -6.34 21.30 9.87
C LYS A 238 -7.09 19.98 9.87
N TYR A 239 -7.84 19.70 10.94
CA TYR A 239 -8.79 18.60 11.00
C TYR A 239 -10.06 19.00 11.74
N PHE A 240 -11.18 18.34 11.40
CA PHE A 240 -12.50 18.63 11.93
C PHE A 240 -12.75 17.98 13.31
N ASN A 241 -13.79 18.42 13.99
CA ASN A 241 -14.28 17.85 15.25
C ASN A 241 -14.65 16.36 15.13
N ILE A 242 -15.25 15.93 14.02
CA ILE A 242 -15.57 14.52 13.78
C ILE A 242 -14.28 13.69 13.71
N THR A 243 -13.29 14.17 12.95
CA THR A 243 -11.97 13.52 12.85
C THR A 243 -11.30 13.40 14.21
N LYS A 244 -11.37 14.47 15.05
CA LYS A 244 -10.86 14.40 16.43
C LYS A 244 -11.56 13.31 17.24
N LYS A 245 -12.89 13.23 17.17
CA LYS A 245 -13.68 12.19 17.86
C LYS A 245 -13.33 10.79 17.37
N GLU A 246 -13.10 10.59 16.07
CA GLU A 246 -12.66 9.30 15.52
C GLU A 246 -11.30 8.88 16.10
N ILE A 247 -10.34 9.80 16.21
CA ILE A 247 -9.04 9.56 16.81
C ILE A 247 -9.19 9.17 18.29
N ASP A 248 -9.93 9.96 19.06
CA ASP A 248 -10.14 9.72 20.49
C ASP A 248 -10.80 8.34 20.73
N ARG A 249 -11.77 7.96 19.88
CA ARG A 249 -12.40 6.65 19.91
C ARG A 249 -11.44 5.52 19.56
N PHE A 250 -10.57 5.71 18.57
CA PHE A 250 -9.57 4.72 18.22
C PHE A 250 -8.66 4.39 19.40
N PHE A 251 -8.14 5.39 20.12
CA PHE A 251 -7.32 5.16 21.31
C PHE A 251 -8.13 4.58 22.47
N SER A 252 -9.37 5.02 22.67
CA SER A 252 -10.28 4.42 23.68
C SER A 252 -10.54 2.94 23.39
N ALA A 253 -10.80 2.58 22.13
CA ALA A 253 -10.97 1.20 21.71
C ALA A 253 -9.70 0.36 21.94
N ALA A 254 -8.52 0.91 21.63
CA ALA A 254 -7.25 0.24 21.90
C ALA A 254 -7.10 -0.09 23.39
N GLY A 255 -7.44 0.84 24.27
CA GLY A 255 -7.42 0.62 25.72
C GLY A 255 -8.38 -0.49 26.16
N LYS A 256 -9.59 -0.53 25.59
CA LYS A 256 -10.56 -1.60 25.89
C LYS A 256 -10.08 -2.97 25.40
N ILE A 257 -9.51 -3.04 24.20
CA ILE A 257 -8.95 -4.29 23.64
C ILE A 257 -7.79 -4.78 24.50
N LEU A 258 -6.91 -3.90 24.96
CA LEU A 258 -5.76 -4.25 25.79
C LEU A 258 -6.18 -4.82 27.15
N CYS A 259 -7.25 -4.28 27.73
CA CYS A 259 -7.77 -4.75 29.03
C CYS A 259 -8.70 -5.96 28.92
N ASN A 260 -9.31 -6.18 27.77
CA ASN A 260 -10.30 -7.25 27.56
C ASN A 260 -9.74 -8.25 26.53
N GLN A 261 -9.16 -9.34 27.03
CA GLN A 261 -8.46 -10.34 26.21
C GLN A 261 -9.33 -11.01 25.11
N ASN A 262 -10.65 -10.82 25.16
CA ASN A 262 -11.59 -11.41 24.22
C ASN A 262 -11.98 -10.48 23.06
N GLN A 263 -11.42 -9.27 22.95
CA GLN A 263 -11.68 -8.36 21.84
C GLN A 263 -10.54 -8.39 20.83
N LEU A 264 -10.87 -8.65 19.56
CA LEU A 264 -9.90 -8.70 18.48
C LEU A 264 -9.85 -7.36 17.74
N SER A 265 -8.65 -6.89 17.48
CA SER A 265 -8.43 -5.74 16.61
C SER A 265 -8.92 -6.03 15.18
N GLN A 266 -9.58 -5.04 14.56
CA GLN A 266 -10.12 -5.15 13.19
C GLN A 266 -9.25 -4.44 12.14
N SER A 267 -8.15 -3.80 12.53
CA SER A 267 -7.30 -3.06 11.60
C SER A 267 -5.81 -3.23 11.90
N SER A 268 -4.99 -3.18 10.86
CA SER A 268 -3.52 -3.24 10.98
C SER A 268 -2.94 -2.08 11.79
N GLY A 269 -3.56 -0.90 11.74
CA GLY A 269 -3.17 0.26 12.56
C GLY A 269 -3.42 0.03 14.04
N MET A 270 -4.53 -0.63 14.40
CA MET A 270 -4.83 -1.02 15.77
C MET A 270 -3.84 -2.09 16.27
N ASP A 271 -3.58 -3.12 15.45
CA ASP A 271 -2.59 -4.15 15.78
C ASP A 271 -1.20 -3.54 16.03
N TYR A 272 -0.81 -2.57 15.20
CA TYR A 272 0.47 -1.87 15.36
C TYR A 272 0.52 -1.04 16.65
N LEU A 273 -0.55 -0.31 16.97
CA LEU A 273 -0.64 0.44 18.23
C LEU A 273 -0.53 -0.51 19.42
N LEU A 274 -1.34 -1.58 19.44
CA LEU A 274 -1.35 -2.57 20.51
C LEU A 274 -0.01 -3.29 20.68
N SER A 275 0.74 -3.50 19.59
CA SER A 275 2.08 -4.10 19.66
C SER A 275 3.11 -3.24 20.42
N LYS A 276 2.84 -1.95 20.59
CA LYS A 276 3.68 -0.99 21.31
C LYS A 276 3.25 -0.78 22.75
N CYS A 277 2.09 -1.28 23.14
CA CYS A 277 1.47 -1.04 24.44
C CYS A 277 1.42 -2.33 25.24
N SER A 278 1.85 -2.25 26.50
CA SER A 278 1.82 -3.34 27.45
C SER A 278 0.74 -3.16 28.51
N GLU A 279 0.39 -1.91 28.80
CA GLU A 279 -0.62 -1.54 29.78
C GLU A 279 -1.46 -0.36 29.31
N TYR A 280 -2.57 -0.10 30.00
CA TYR A 280 -3.51 0.96 29.63
C TYR A 280 -2.88 2.36 29.61
N ALA A 281 -1.89 2.60 30.49
CA ALA A 281 -1.16 3.88 30.54
C ALA A 281 -0.38 4.15 29.24
N ASP A 282 0.16 3.11 28.59
CA ASP A 282 0.88 3.24 27.33
C ASP A 282 -0.01 3.79 26.22
N ILE A 283 -1.32 3.45 26.24
CA ILE A 283 -2.29 3.98 25.25
C ILE A 283 -2.42 5.49 25.37
N TYR A 284 -2.50 6.04 26.60
CA TYR A 284 -2.55 7.48 26.82
C TYR A 284 -1.26 8.16 26.38
N GLU A 285 -0.11 7.52 26.64
CA GLU A 285 1.18 8.03 26.18
C GLU A 285 1.22 8.09 24.64
N GLN A 286 0.81 7.00 23.96
CA GLN A 286 0.74 6.98 22.50
C GLN A 286 -0.24 8.00 21.94
N GLN A 287 -1.38 8.24 22.60
CA GLN A 287 -2.33 9.29 22.21
C GLN A 287 -1.72 10.69 22.39
N ALA A 288 -1.02 10.92 23.48
CA ALA A 288 -0.35 12.21 23.74
C ALA A 288 0.76 12.46 22.70
N LEU A 289 1.58 11.44 22.39
CA LEU A 289 2.61 11.49 21.35
C LEU A 289 1.99 11.74 19.96
N PHE A 290 0.86 11.11 19.66
CA PHE A 290 0.12 11.35 18.43
C PHE A 290 -0.24 12.82 18.26
N TYR A 291 -0.88 13.43 19.23
CA TYR A 291 -1.26 14.85 19.18
C TYR A 291 -0.05 15.80 19.23
N SER A 292 1.03 15.44 19.94
CA SER A 292 2.29 16.20 19.92
C SER A 292 2.88 16.23 18.52
N ASN A 293 2.93 15.09 17.85
CA ASN A 293 3.45 14.99 16.48
C ASN A 293 2.61 15.82 15.48
N LEU A 294 1.28 15.82 15.62
CA LEU A 294 0.43 16.70 14.81
C LEU A 294 0.79 18.17 15.01
N LYS A 295 0.95 18.60 16.27
CA LYS A 295 1.32 19.98 16.60
C LYS A 295 2.71 20.37 16.08
N GLU A 296 3.68 19.47 16.17
CA GLU A 296 5.04 19.67 15.64
C GLU A 296 5.04 19.85 14.11
N ASN A 297 4.08 19.23 13.42
CA ASN A 297 3.87 19.37 11.98
C ASN A 297 2.91 20.51 11.61
N ASN A 298 2.56 21.41 12.55
CA ASN A 298 1.62 22.52 12.35
C ASN A 298 0.22 22.07 11.88
N ILE A 299 -0.26 20.94 12.40
CA ILE A 299 -1.59 20.39 12.12
C ILE A 299 -2.49 20.65 13.33
N PHE A 300 -3.54 21.46 13.14
CA PHE A 300 -4.36 21.93 14.24
C PHE A 300 -5.82 21.52 14.08
N TYR A 301 -6.47 21.32 15.21
CA TYR A 301 -7.93 21.21 15.29
C TYR A 301 -8.57 22.54 14.89
N ASP A 302 -9.59 22.49 14.03
CA ASP A 302 -10.35 23.69 13.66
C ASP A 302 -11.54 23.87 14.61
N GLU A 303 -11.41 24.83 15.53
CA GLU A 303 -12.45 25.16 16.50
C GLU A 303 -13.60 25.97 15.89
N ASP A 304 -13.33 26.72 14.80
CA ASP A 304 -14.27 27.62 14.17
C ASP A 304 -15.21 26.91 13.19
N ASN A 305 -14.72 25.89 12.49
CA ASN A 305 -15.44 25.20 11.42
C ASN A 305 -15.84 23.78 11.84
N LYS A 306 -16.78 23.69 12.79
CA LYS A 306 -17.30 22.40 13.22
C LYS A 306 -18.29 21.83 12.20
N ILE A 307 -18.30 20.52 12.07
CA ILE A 307 -19.31 19.78 11.31
C ILE A 307 -20.44 19.44 12.27
N GLU A 308 -21.65 19.92 11.97
CA GLU A 308 -22.87 19.47 12.62
C GLU A 308 -23.40 18.27 11.84
N VAL A 309 -23.57 17.14 12.52
CA VAL A 309 -24.09 15.90 11.87
C VAL A 309 -25.55 16.08 11.54
N ILE A 310 -25.86 16.22 10.25
CA ILE A 310 -27.22 16.55 9.77
C ILE A 310 -28.15 15.33 9.75
N HIS A 311 -27.62 14.11 9.72
CA HIS A 311 -28.41 12.89 9.57
C HIS A 311 -28.58 12.12 10.89
N GLY A 312 -29.53 12.60 11.67
CA GLY A 312 -30.41 11.80 12.53
C GLY A 312 -29.80 11.12 13.73
N LYS A 313 -29.18 11.83 14.60
CA LYS A 313 -29.10 11.70 16.06
C LYS A 313 -28.05 12.70 16.54
N GLN A 314 -28.36 13.42 17.60
CA GLN A 314 -27.39 14.35 18.21
C GLN A 314 -26.17 13.53 18.65
N ILE A 315 -24.99 14.12 18.50
CA ILE A 315 -23.71 13.43 18.84
C ILE A 315 -23.72 12.92 20.30
N ASP A 316 -24.47 13.56 21.18
CA ASP A 316 -24.56 13.22 22.60
C ASP A 316 -25.46 11.99 22.87
N GLU A 317 -26.57 11.81 22.15
CA GLU A 317 -27.37 10.55 22.16
C GLU A 317 -26.59 9.37 21.56
N PHE A 318 -25.64 9.70 20.70
CA PHE A 318 -24.76 8.79 20.03
C PHE A 318 -23.64 8.25 20.95
N GLU A 319 -23.17 9.05 21.91
CA GLU A 319 -22.18 8.60 22.90
C GLU A 319 -22.78 7.56 23.85
N GLU A 320 -24.02 7.69 24.24
CA GLU A 320 -24.72 6.77 25.12
C GLU A 320 -25.10 5.45 24.40
N GLU A 321 -25.50 5.51 23.13
CA GLU A 321 -25.69 4.31 22.30
C GLU A 321 -24.37 3.60 21.96
N ILE A 322 -23.28 4.34 21.80
CA ILE A 322 -21.95 3.77 21.52
C ILE A 322 -21.36 3.11 22.76
N GLU A 323 -21.51 3.68 23.94
CA GLU A 323 -21.08 2.99 25.18
C GLU A 323 -21.80 1.65 25.37
N ASN A 324 -23.07 1.59 25.00
CA ASN A 324 -23.84 0.34 25.00
C ASN A 324 -23.56 -0.56 23.78
N PHE A 325 -22.99 -0.01 22.69
CA PHE A 325 -22.75 -0.71 21.41
C PHE A 325 -21.30 -1.16 21.21
N ILE A 326 -20.34 -0.57 21.94
CA ILE A 326 -18.92 -0.98 21.89
C ILE A 326 -18.73 -2.43 22.36
N ASP A 327 -19.66 -2.94 23.16
CA ASP A 327 -19.67 -4.38 23.53
C ASP A 327 -20.08 -5.30 22.34
N LYS A 328 -20.59 -4.78 21.21
CA LYS A 328 -21.12 -5.65 20.15
C LYS A 328 -20.77 -5.29 18.72
N ASN A 329 -20.51 -4.04 18.34
CA ASN A 329 -20.14 -3.69 16.95
C ASN A 329 -19.61 -2.27 16.85
N PHE A 330 -18.48 -2.07 16.18
CA PHE A 330 -18.04 -0.77 15.71
C PHE A 330 -18.86 -0.39 14.47
N PRO A 331 -19.90 0.43 14.53
CA PRO A 331 -20.51 0.94 13.33
C PRO A 331 -19.55 1.97 12.73
N PHE A 332 -19.04 1.69 11.54
CA PHE A 332 -18.40 2.69 10.71
C PHE A 332 -19.47 3.68 10.29
N PHE A 333 -19.49 4.85 10.93
CA PHE A 333 -20.32 5.94 10.49
C PHE A 333 -19.78 6.50 9.18
N ASN A 334 -20.65 6.54 8.19
CA ASN A 334 -20.30 7.08 6.89
C ASN A 334 -20.51 8.61 6.89
N PHE A 335 -19.55 9.34 7.43
CA PHE A 335 -19.53 10.81 7.42
C PHE A 335 -19.14 11.40 6.06
N THR A 336 -19.13 10.61 5.00
CA THR A 336 -18.73 11.06 3.65
C THR A 336 -19.44 12.33 3.23
N ASN A 337 -20.76 12.37 3.40
CA ASN A 337 -21.57 13.52 3.00
C ASN A 337 -21.31 14.74 3.88
N ASP A 338 -21.09 14.54 5.17
CA ASP A 338 -20.88 15.63 6.13
C ASP A 338 -19.55 16.34 5.85
N TYR A 339 -18.46 15.60 5.64
CA TYR A 339 -17.16 16.16 5.23
C TYR A 339 -17.25 16.93 3.92
N LEU A 340 -17.81 16.32 2.87
CA LEU A 340 -17.89 16.96 1.56
C LEU A 340 -18.82 18.18 1.54
N SER A 341 -19.96 18.11 2.25
CA SER A 341 -20.88 19.24 2.36
C SER A 341 -20.24 20.42 3.10
N LYS A 342 -19.43 20.13 4.15
CA LYS A 342 -18.71 21.19 4.87
C LYS A 342 -17.65 21.86 3.98
N ILE A 343 -16.89 21.10 3.22
CA ILE A 343 -15.92 21.68 2.27
C ILE A 343 -16.62 22.50 1.19
N GLU A 344 -17.78 22.06 0.72
CA GLU A 344 -18.58 22.79 -0.27
C GLU A 344 -19.13 24.10 0.30
N GLU A 345 -19.63 24.08 1.54
CA GLU A 345 -20.02 25.27 2.30
C GLU A 345 -18.85 26.27 2.42
N LEU A 346 -17.69 25.79 2.89
CA LEU A 346 -16.49 26.62 3.05
C LEU A 346 -16.00 27.24 1.72
N ARG A 347 -16.19 26.53 0.60
CA ARG A 347 -15.90 27.05 -0.74
C ARG A 347 -16.95 28.02 -1.26
N ASP A 348 -18.06 28.25 -0.54
CA ASP A 348 -19.18 29.06 -0.99
C ASP A 348 -19.69 28.65 -2.39
N GLY A 349 -19.75 27.34 -2.65
CA GLY A 349 -20.14 26.75 -3.94
C GLY A 349 -19.20 27.05 -5.11
N LYS A 350 -18.07 27.72 -4.89
CA LYS A 350 -17.14 28.13 -5.95
C LYS A 350 -16.35 26.94 -6.51
N ASN A 351 -16.28 26.85 -7.83
CA ASN A 351 -15.44 25.90 -8.53
C ASN A 351 -14.04 26.46 -8.73
N ALA A 352 -13.04 25.80 -8.16
CA ALA A 352 -11.64 26.10 -8.41
C ALA A 352 -11.15 25.30 -9.64
N LYS A 353 -10.40 25.91 -10.50
CA LYS A 353 -9.74 25.24 -11.63
C LYS A 353 -8.36 24.72 -11.23
N LEU A 354 -7.70 25.42 -10.33
CA LEU A 354 -6.35 25.17 -9.86
C LEU A 354 -6.34 24.89 -8.36
N LEU A 355 -5.33 24.18 -7.88
CA LEU A 355 -5.24 23.80 -6.47
C LEU A 355 -5.12 25.03 -5.57
N ASN A 356 -4.34 26.03 -5.95
CA ASN A 356 -4.17 27.27 -5.21
C ASN A 356 -5.47 28.11 -5.13
N GLU A 357 -6.38 27.98 -6.10
CA GLU A 357 -7.69 28.67 -6.09
C GLU A 357 -8.73 27.97 -5.19
N ALA A 358 -8.46 26.72 -4.81
CA ALA A 358 -9.45 25.87 -4.16
C ALA A 358 -9.84 26.33 -2.76
N LYS A 359 -9.03 27.15 -2.09
CA LYS A 359 -9.12 27.63 -0.70
C LYS A 359 -9.26 26.53 0.35
N TYR A 360 -10.11 25.55 0.11
CA TYR A 360 -10.40 24.43 1.02
C TYR A 360 -10.46 23.13 0.26
N ILE A 361 -9.77 22.11 0.77
CA ILE A 361 -9.87 20.74 0.28
C ILE A 361 -9.88 19.76 1.46
N PHE A 362 -10.48 18.59 1.25
CA PHE A 362 -10.44 17.48 2.19
C PHE A 362 -9.50 16.39 1.66
N LEU A 363 -8.50 16.01 2.42
CA LEU A 363 -7.54 15.00 2.01
C LEU A 363 -7.78 13.69 2.75
N THR A 364 -7.99 12.62 1.98
CA THR A 364 -8.27 11.29 2.47
C THR A 364 -7.85 10.22 1.47
N ARG A 365 -7.68 8.98 1.93
CA ARG A 365 -7.55 7.79 1.09
C ARG A 365 -8.83 6.98 1.01
N THR A 366 -9.85 7.37 1.75
CA THR A 366 -11.13 6.63 1.82
C THR A 366 -11.85 6.67 0.48
N ASP A 367 -11.93 5.54 -0.19
CA ASP A 367 -12.50 5.36 -1.53
C ASP A 367 -13.90 5.97 -1.69
N ASN A 368 -14.79 5.74 -0.72
CA ASN A 368 -16.16 6.25 -0.78
C ASN A 368 -16.20 7.78 -0.82
N ILE A 369 -15.34 8.46 -0.04
CA ILE A 369 -15.26 9.92 -0.02
C ILE A 369 -14.70 10.42 -1.37
N LEU A 370 -13.65 9.79 -1.88
CA LEU A 370 -13.05 10.14 -3.16
C LEU A 370 -14.02 9.95 -4.33
N LYS A 371 -14.76 8.83 -4.36
CA LYS A 371 -15.78 8.53 -5.38
C LYS A 371 -16.94 9.53 -5.30
N THR A 372 -17.50 9.76 -4.11
CA THR A 372 -18.60 10.71 -3.91
C THR A 372 -18.19 12.14 -4.23
N SER A 373 -16.96 12.54 -3.89
CA SER A 373 -16.41 13.85 -4.28
C SER A 373 -16.38 14.05 -5.79
N LYS A 374 -16.07 12.99 -6.54
CA LYS A 374 -16.06 13.00 -8.01
C LYS A 374 -17.47 13.07 -8.59
N GLU A 375 -18.43 12.36 -8.00
CA GLU A 375 -19.82 12.29 -8.46
C GLU A 375 -20.61 13.56 -8.15
N LYS A 376 -20.46 14.13 -6.95
CA LYS A 376 -21.14 15.37 -6.55
C LYS A 376 -20.77 16.56 -7.43
N ARG A 377 -19.57 16.54 -8.03
CA ARG A 377 -19.17 17.51 -9.03
C ARG A 377 -19.09 16.87 -10.41
N LEU A 378 -20.22 16.67 -11.03
CA LEU A 378 -20.40 16.38 -12.46
C LEU A 378 -19.73 17.42 -13.41
N ILE A 379 -18.98 18.36 -12.85
CA ILE A 379 -18.33 19.45 -13.57
C ILE A 379 -16.92 18.99 -13.93
N SER A 380 -16.76 18.65 -15.17
CA SER A 380 -15.56 18.11 -15.81
C SER A 380 -14.28 18.98 -15.77
N THR A 381 -14.24 20.09 -15.06
CA THR A 381 -13.20 21.12 -15.20
C THR A 381 -12.68 21.73 -13.91
N GLY A 382 -12.94 21.18 -12.72
CA GLY A 382 -12.52 21.80 -11.45
C GLY A 382 -11.84 20.83 -10.49
N ILE A 383 -11.18 21.41 -9.47
CA ILE A 383 -10.59 20.66 -8.35
C ILE A 383 -11.71 20.07 -7.49
N GLY A 384 -11.74 18.75 -7.32
CA GLY A 384 -12.70 18.07 -6.44
C GLY A 384 -12.67 18.57 -5.01
N LEU A 385 -13.73 18.30 -4.24
CA LEU A 385 -13.79 18.63 -2.81
C LEU A 385 -12.76 17.81 -2.02
N ALA A 386 -12.57 16.56 -2.42
CA ALA A 386 -11.54 15.66 -1.90
C ALA A 386 -10.67 15.14 -3.07
N PRO A 387 -9.56 15.82 -3.42
CA PRO A 387 -8.58 15.31 -4.36
C PRO A 387 -7.76 14.18 -3.74
N THR A 388 -7.16 13.32 -4.58
CA THR A 388 -6.24 12.28 -4.09
C THR A 388 -4.91 12.89 -3.62
N LEU A 389 -4.22 12.16 -2.73
CA LEU A 389 -2.89 12.56 -2.26
C LEU A 389 -1.90 12.72 -3.42
N GLU A 390 -1.90 11.80 -4.38
CA GLU A 390 -1.03 11.85 -5.56
C GLU A 390 -1.30 13.10 -6.42
N PHE A 391 -2.56 13.50 -6.53
CA PHE A 391 -2.92 14.72 -7.22
C PHE A 391 -2.33 15.95 -6.52
N VAL A 392 -2.47 16.04 -5.20
CA VAL A 392 -1.94 17.17 -4.40
C VAL A 392 -0.41 17.20 -4.49
N LEU A 393 0.27 16.07 -4.29
CA LEU A 393 1.73 15.94 -4.40
C LEU A 393 2.23 16.37 -5.78
N THR A 394 1.58 15.89 -6.84
CA THR A 394 1.94 16.23 -8.21
C THR A 394 1.81 17.74 -8.45
N ASN A 395 0.73 18.37 -7.96
CA ASN A 395 0.54 19.82 -8.10
C ASN A 395 1.61 20.61 -7.36
N LEU A 396 1.88 20.28 -6.10
CA LEU A 396 2.92 20.96 -5.30
C LEU A 396 4.30 20.79 -5.95
N TRP A 397 4.62 19.60 -6.46
CA TRP A 397 5.89 19.32 -7.13
C TRP A 397 6.12 20.22 -8.34
N PHE A 398 5.12 20.31 -9.23
CA PHE A 398 5.23 21.16 -10.42
C PHE A 398 5.26 22.64 -10.08
N GLN A 399 4.49 23.08 -9.08
CA GLN A 399 4.52 24.47 -8.63
C GLN A 399 5.86 24.91 -8.05
N LEU A 400 6.52 24.03 -7.33
CA LEU A 400 7.88 24.28 -6.81
C LEU A 400 8.97 24.19 -7.89
N ASN A 401 8.57 23.99 -9.16
CA ASN A 401 9.51 23.86 -10.30
C ASN A 401 10.64 22.85 -10.04
N LYS A 402 10.34 21.76 -9.33
CA LYS A 402 11.33 20.73 -8.97
C LYS A 402 11.78 19.88 -10.16
N GLY A 403 11.38 20.27 -11.39
CA GLY A 403 11.84 19.67 -12.63
C GLY A 403 11.16 18.35 -12.98
N PHE A 404 11.75 17.62 -13.94
CA PHE A 404 11.25 16.34 -14.42
C PHE A 404 11.89 15.15 -13.72
N GLY A 405 12.72 15.37 -12.71
CA GLY A 405 13.33 14.36 -11.86
C GLY A 405 12.28 13.66 -10.99
N VAL A 406 11.29 13.04 -11.64
CA VAL A 406 10.18 12.30 -11.00
C VAL A 406 10.69 11.15 -10.13
N SER A 407 11.97 10.77 -10.27
CA SER A 407 12.63 9.78 -9.43
C SER A 407 12.76 10.14 -7.95
N GLU A 408 12.44 11.38 -7.57
CA GLU A 408 12.61 11.85 -6.20
C GLU A 408 11.34 11.74 -5.34
N LEU A 409 10.15 11.60 -5.94
CA LEU A 409 8.91 11.37 -5.20
C LEU A 409 8.59 9.87 -5.16
N HIS A 410 8.93 9.25 -4.06
CA HIS A 410 8.67 7.83 -3.82
C HIS A 410 7.17 7.48 -3.92
N THR A 411 6.30 8.37 -3.44
CA THR A 411 4.83 8.17 -3.51
C THR A 411 4.29 8.02 -4.92
N LEU A 412 4.97 8.57 -5.93
CA LEU A 412 4.54 8.49 -7.33
C LEU A 412 5.09 7.25 -8.06
N ASP A 413 5.83 6.38 -7.39
CA ASP A 413 6.27 5.10 -7.93
C ASP A 413 5.06 4.19 -8.23
N ILE A 414 5.07 3.58 -9.42
CA ILE A 414 3.92 2.78 -9.90
C ILE A 414 3.73 1.50 -9.07
N VAL A 415 4.82 0.91 -8.63
CA VAL A 415 4.78 -0.33 -7.84
C VAL A 415 4.28 -0.05 -6.44
N LEU A 416 4.78 1.02 -5.82
CA LEU A 416 4.31 1.44 -4.50
C LEU A 416 2.83 1.80 -4.55
N ARG A 417 2.40 2.53 -5.57
CA ARG A 417 0.98 2.81 -5.79
C ARG A 417 0.15 1.53 -5.91
N SER A 418 0.64 0.56 -6.68
CA SER A 418 -0.02 -0.74 -6.84
C SER A 418 -0.07 -1.51 -5.52
N LYS A 419 1.01 -1.51 -4.75
CA LYS A 419 1.05 -2.11 -3.42
C LYS A 419 0.05 -1.45 -2.46
N LYS A 420 -0.07 -0.13 -2.47
CA LYS A 420 -1.05 0.60 -1.64
C LYS A 420 -2.49 0.26 -2.02
N ILE A 421 -2.80 0.21 -3.32
CA ILE A 421 -4.13 -0.18 -3.79
C ILE A 421 -4.43 -1.62 -3.40
N TYR A 422 -3.50 -2.54 -3.62
CA TYR A 422 -3.66 -3.95 -3.27
C TYR A 422 -3.83 -4.14 -1.75
N ALA A 423 -3.01 -3.49 -0.94
CA ALA A 423 -3.11 -3.50 0.52
C ALA A 423 -4.48 -2.98 1.01
N GLY A 424 -5.00 -1.94 0.38
CA GLY A 424 -6.33 -1.42 0.66
C GLY A 424 -7.43 -2.45 0.35
N ILE A 425 -7.32 -3.17 -0.76
CA ILE A 425 -8.27 -4.23 -1.13
C ILE A 425 -8.21 -5.38 -0.14
N VAL A 426 -7.00 -5.83 0.24
CA VAL A 426 -6.82 -6.86 1.27
C VAL A 426 -7.48 -6.44 2.59
N ALA A 427 -7.24 -5.21 3.05
CA ALA A 427 -7.83 -4.69 4.27
C ALA A 427 -9.37 -4.66 4.23
N ASP A 428 -9.94 -4.22 3.12
CA ASP A 428 -11.40 -4.15 2.92
C ASP A 428 -12.04 -5.56 2.93
N GLU A 429 -11.43 -6.53 2.24
CA GLU A 429 -11.92 -7.91 2.19
C GLU A 429 -11.77 -8.60 3.56
N GLN A 430 -10.65 -8.41 4.24
CA GLN A 430 -10.48 -8.91 5.60
C GLN A 430 -11.56 -8.37 6.53
N LYS A 431 -11.83 -7.07 6.49
CA LYS A 431 -12.88 -6.45 7.29
C LYS A 431 -14.26 -7.03 6.97
N THR A 432 -14.57 -7.22 5.69
CA THR A 432 -15.85 -7.81 5.25
C THR A 432 -16.02 -9.23 5.78
N ASN A 433 -14.98 -10.07 5.64
CA ASN A 433 -15.00 -11.45 6.10
C ASN A 433 -15.01 -11.57 7.65
N ILE A 434 -14.30 -10.68 8.36
CA ILE A 434 -14.34 -10.61 9.83
C ILE A 434 -15.76 -10.27 10.29
N ASN A 435 -16.39 -9.27 9.69
CA ASN A 435 -17.78 -8.91 10.02
C ASN A 435 -18.74 -10.07 9.75
N ALA A 436 -18.59 -10.76 8.63
CA ALA A 436 -19.40 -11.93 8.30
C ALA A 436 -19.22 -13.07 9.32
N ALA A 437 -17.99 -13.29 9.82
CA ALA A 437 -17.73 -14.28 10.87
C ALA A 437 -18.37 -13.88 12.21
N ILE A 438 -18.31 -12.60 12.57
CA ILE A 438 -18.96 -12.06 13.77
C ILE A 438 -20.48 -12.19 13.66
N ASP A 439 -21.07 -11.91 12.50
CA ASP A 439 -22.51 -12.04 12.30
C ASP A 439 -22.95 -13.52 12.35
N ALA A 440 -22.15 -14.45 11.79
CA ALA A 440 -22.36 -15.88 11.94
C ALA A 440 -22.33 -16.35 13.41
N TYR A 441 -21.50 -15.74 14.25
CA TYR A 441 -21.49 -15.98 15.70
C TYR A 441 -22.77 -15.49 16.37
N LYS A 442 -23.23 -14.27 16.04
CA LYS A 442 -24.49 -13.73 16.59
C LYS A 442 -25.70 -14.59 16.22
N GLU A 443 -25.68 -15.19 15.03
CA GLU A 443 -26.69 -16.11 14.55
C GLU A 443 -26.53 -17.53 15.11
N ASN A 444 -25.57 -17.79 16.02
CA ASN A 444 -25.23 -19.10 16.58
C ASN A 444 -24.81 -20.15 15.53
N LYS A 445 -24.32 -19.71 14.37
CA LYS A 445 -23.77 -20.60 13.33
C LYS A 445 -22.32 -20.97 13.60
N PHE A 446 -21.58 -20.05 14.21
CA PHE A 446 -20.18 -20.25 14.62
C PHE A 446 -20.05 -20.15 16.14
N SER A 447 -19.10 -20.91 16.69
CA SER A 447 -18.63 -20.73 18.06
C SER A 447 -17.60 -19.57 18.12
N GLU A 448 -17.38 -19.03 19.29
CA GLU A 448 -16.37 -18.01 19.55
C GLU A 448 -14.98 -18.44 19.05
N ASN A 449 -14.57 -19.67 19.33
CA ASN A 449 -13.29 -20.21 18.87
C ASN A 449 -13.18 -20.27 17.35
N GLN A 450 -14.25 -20.58 16.63
CA GLN A 450 -14.28 -20.59 15.17
C GLN A 450 -14.11 -19.17 14.61
N VAL A 451 -14.71 -18.17 15.23
CA VAL A 451 -14.52 -16.76 14.83
C VAL A 451 -13.07 -16.36 15.02
N TYR A 452 -12.44 -16.68 16.16
CA TYR A 452 -11.02 -16.41 16.40
C TYR A 452 -10.12 -17.09 15.35
N GLU A 453 -10.41 -18.33 15.02
CA GLU A 453 -9.67 -19.10 14.02
C GLU A 453 -9.76 -18.47 12.63
N VAL A 454 -10.95 -18.06 12.20
CA VAL A 454 -11.15 -17.35 10.93
C VAL A 454 -10.38 -16.03 10.93
N ILE A 455 -10.49 -15.23 11.99
CA ILE A 455 -9.81 -13.93 12.07
C ILE A 455 -8.28 -14.10 12.06
N ALA A 456 -7.75 -15.08 12.78
CA ALA A 456 -6.32 -15.37 12.77
C ALA A 456 -5.84 -15.75 11.35
N THR A 457 -6.60 -16.58 10.64
CA THR A 457 -6.27 -16.97 9.26
C THR A 457 -6.31 -15.80 8.30
N LEU A 458 -7.34 -14.94 8.38
CA LEU A 458 -7.45 -13.75 7.55
C LEU A 458 -6.29 -12.77 7.78
N LYS A 459 -5.86 -12.62 9.04
CA LYS A 459 -4.74 -11.74 9.42
C LYS A 459 -3.35 -12.27 9.05
N ASN A 460 -3.22 -13.54 8.65
CA ASN A 460 -1.95 -14.06 8.13
C ASN A 460 -1.53 -13.39 6.82
N VAL A 461 -2.47 -12.80 6.08
CA VAL A 461 -2.16 -11.98 4.91
C VAL A 461 -2.04 -10.52 5.36
N SER A 462 -0.85 -9.94 5.23
CA SER A 462 -0.64 -8.55 5.59
C SER A 462 -1.40 -7.60 4.68
N SER A 463 -2.02 -6.57 5.27
CA SER A 463 -2.64 -5.45 4.57
C SER A 463 -1.76 -4.18 4.57
N ARG A 464 -0.46 -4.32 4.81
CA ARG A 464 0.51 -3.23 4.73
C ARG A 464 1.21 -3.22 3.38
N PRO A 465 1.36 -2.06 2.73
CA PRO A 465 2.00 -1.99 1.40
C PRO A 465 3.43 -2.53 1.38
N GLU A 466 4.21 -2.32 2.45
CA GLU A 466 5.58 -2.83 2.57
C GLU A 466 5.67 -4.35 2.50
N ASP A 467 4.65 -5.05 2.98
CA ASP A 467 4.61 -6.51 3.05
C ASP A 467 3.96 -7.15 1.80
N ILE A 468 3.42 -6.35 0.88
CA ILE A 468 2.82 -6.87 -0.34
C ILE A 468 3.92 -7.36 -1.30
N THR A 469 3.98 -8.67 -1.46
CA THR A 469 4.88 -9.41 -2.35
C THR A 469 4.07 -10.26 -3.33
N GLU A 470 4.76 -10.95 -4.25
CA GLU A 470 4.10 -11.93 -5.13
C GLU A 470 3.45 -13.07 -4.33
N GLU A 471 4.12 -13.54 -3.30
CA GLU A 471 3.60 -14.58 -2.40
C GLU A 471 2.35 -14.09 -1.65
N THR A 472 2.36 -12.86 -1.15
CA THR A 472 1.18 -12.25 -0.50
C THR A 472 -0.01 -12.20 -1.45
N ILE A 473 0.23 -11.86 -2.73
CA ILE A 473 -0.81 -11.81 -3.77
C ILE A 473 -1.41 -13.20 -4.02
N ASP A 474 -0.57 -14.23 -4.12
CA ASP A 474 -1.05 -15.60 -4.36
C ASP A 474 -1.81 -16.14 -3.15
N ASN A 475 -1.27 -15.96 -1.95
CA ASN A 475 -1.93 -16.34 -0.69
C ASN A 475 -3.29 -15.65 -0.50
N PHE A 476 -3.40 -14.36 -0.83
CA PHE A 476 -4.65 -13.63 -0.76
C PHE A 476 -5.67 -14.14 -1.79
N THR A 477 -5.24 -14.40 -3.02
CA THR A 477 -6.11 -14.92 -4.07
C THR A 477 -6.71 -16.28 -3.66
N ASP A 478 -5.88 -17.16 -3.10
CA ASP A 478 -6.31 -18.47 -2.61
C ASP A 478 -7.24 -18.37 -1.40
N LEU A 479 -6.98 -17.43 -0.49
CA LEU A 479 -7.81 -17.20 0.69
C LEU A 479 -9.16 -16.60 0.33
N ASN A 480 -9.17 -15.59 -0.54
CA ASN A 480 -10.38 -14.88 -0.96
C ASN A 480 -11.33 -15.75 -1.81
N ALA A 481 -10.81 -16.80 -2.44
CA ALA A 481 -11.63 -17.79 -3.13
C ALA A 481 -12.39 -18.75 -2.19
N LYS A 482 -12.05 -18.77 -0.88
CA LYS A 482 -12.64 -19.69 0.12
C LYS A 482 -13.79 -19.04 0.87
N THR A 483 -14.84 -19.83 1.14
CA THR A 483 -15.87 -19.44 2.10
C THR A 483 -15.35 -19.57 3.55
N LEU A 484 -16.01 -18.92 4.51
CA LEU A 484 -15.64 -19.02 5.93
C LEU A 484 -15.62 -20.47 6.43
N ASN A 485 -16.56 -21.32 5.96
CA ASN A 485 -16.57 -22.75 6.30
C ASN A 485 -15.38 -23.49 5.71
N GLN A 486 -15.01 -23.19 4.46
CA GLN A 486 -13.82 -23.80 3.82
C GLN A 486 -12.51 -23.37 4.50
N ILE A 487 -12.44 -22.14 5.04
CA ILE A 487 -11.31 -21.71 5.86
C ILE A 487 -11.21 -22.58 7.11
N LEU A 488 -12.32 -22.78 7.84
CA LEU A 488 -12.34 -23.62 9.03
C LEU A 488 -12.01 -25.09 8.72
N GLU A 489 -12.55 -25.65 7.62
CA GLU A 489 -12.23 -27.01 7.17
C GLU A 489 -10.74 -27.16 6.81
N THR A 490 -10.18 -26.16 6.11
CA THR A 490 -8.73 -26.16 5.75
C THR A 490 -7.88 -26.16 7.01
N ASN A 491 -8.19 -25.28 7.97
CA ASN A 491 -7.46 -25.18 9.23
C ASN A 491 -7.55 -26.47 10.06
N ALA A 492 -8.73 -27.09 10.13
CA ALA A 492 -8.91 -28.36 10.80
C ALA A 492 -8.07 -29.48 10.17
N LEU A 493 -8.01 -29.53 8.83
CA LEU A 493 -7.18 -30.47 8.10
C LEU A 493 -5.68 -30.25 8.31
N GLU A 494 -5.25 -28.99 8.30
CA GLU A 494 -3.84 -28.64 8.55
C GLU A 494 -3.43 -29.01 9.98
N LYS A 495 -4.30 -28.75 10.96
CA LYS A 495 -4.08 -29.15 12.35
C LYS A 495 -3.96 -30.66 12.50
N GLN A 496 -4.86 -31.42 11.86
CA GLN A 496 -4.82 -32.88 11.86
C GLN A 496 -3.53 -33.41 11.22
N ASN A 497 -3.10 -32.82 10.10
CA ASN A 497 -1.87 -33.18 9.42
C ASN A 497 -0.63 -32.85 10.28
N ALA A 498 -0.64 -31.72 10.99
CA ALA A 498 0.42 -31.34 11.92
C ALA A 498 0.51 -32.29 13.10
N GLU A 499 -0.62 -32.68 13.70
CA GLU A 499 -0.70 -33.66 14.78
C GLU A 499 -0.19 -35.04 14.32
N LYS A 500 -0.57 -35.46 13.11
CA LYS A 500 -0.08 -36.71 12.52
C LYS A 500 1.43 -36.68 12.32
N ARG A 501 1.97 -35.60 11.73
CA ARG A 501 3.43 -35.43 11.57
C ARG A 501 4.16 -35.43 12.90
N TYR A 502 3.59 -34.78 13.92
CA TYR A 502 4.16 -34.80 15.28
C TYR A 502 4.19 -36.20 15.87
N THR A 503 3.11 -36.98 15.69
CA THR A 503 3.01 -38.36 16.16
C THR A 503 4.00 -39.27 15.43
N ASP A 504 4.14 -39.13 14.11
CA ASP A 504 5.08 -39.87 13.30
C ASP A 504 6.52 -39.58 13.70
N LEU A 505 6.87 -38.30 13.88
CA LEU A 505 8.20 -37.88 14.35
C LEU A 505 8.48 -38.38 15.78
N SER A 506 7.47 -38.37 16.66
CA SER A 506 7.59 -38.90 18.03
C SER A 506 7.86 -40.40 18.01
N ASN A 507 7.14 -41.16 17.16
CA ASN A 507 7.33 -42.60 16.97
C ASN A 507 8.69 -42.91 16.40
N GLU A 508 9.13 -42.15 15.38
CA GLU A 508 10.46 -42.32 14.78
C GLU A 508 11.58 -42.04 15.81
N ASN A 509 11.42 -41.01 16.62
CA ASN A 509 12.34 -40.74 17.73
C ASN A 509 12.38 -41.87 18.74
N GLN A 510 11.24 -42.49 19.03
CA GLN A 510 11.16 -43.64 19.96
C GLN A 510 11.81 -44.87 19.39
N VAL A 511 11.62 -45.15 18.10
CA VAL A 511 12.30 -46.24 17.38
C VAL A 511 13.82 -46.01 17.34
N ASN A 512 14.24 -44.76 17.07
CA ASN A 512 15.67 -44.42 17.08
C ASN A 512 16.29 -44.55 18.46
N LYS A 513 15.55 -44.17 19.50
CA LYS A 513 15.96 -44.33 20.92
C LYS A 513 16.13 -45.80 21.29
N ASN A 514 15.19 -46.66 20.87
CA ASN A 514 15.27 -48.11 21.09
C ASN A 514 16.44 -48.72 20.31
N LYS A 515 16.70 -48.29 19.08
CA LYS A 515 17.89 -48.73 18.28
C LYS A 515 19.21 -48.32 18.97
N ILE A 516 19.26 -47.12 19.57
CA ILE A 516 20.45 -46.68 20.28
C ILE A 516 20.67 -47.58 21.52
N ILE A 517 19.61 -47.88 22.27
CA ILE A 517 19.68 -48.80 23.42
C ILE A 517 20.12 -50.19 23.00
N GLU A 518 19.61 -50.71 21.88
CA GLU A 518 20.00 -52.02 21.33
C GLU A 518 21.45 -52.03 20.86
N LEU A 519 21.91 -50.98 20.20
CA LEU A 519 23.31 -50.81 19.80
C LEU A 519 24.24 -50.68 21.02
N GLU A 520 23.82 -49.94 22.05
CA GLU A 520 24.56 -49.86 23.31
C GLU A 520 24.67 -51.22 24.02
N LYS A 521 23.62 -52.06 23.94
CA LYS A 521 23.61 -53.42 24.46
C LYS A 521 24.54 -54.33 23.66
N GLN A 522 24.49 -54.30 22.32
CA GLN A 522 25.40 -55.04 21.45
C GLN A 522 26.86 -54.61 21.62
N ILE A 523 27.12 -53.34 21.82
CA ILE A 523 28.45 -52.81 22.16
C ILE A 523 28.91 -53.27 23.56
N SER A 524 28.02 -53.39 24.54
CA SER A 524 28.34 -53.87 25.87
C SER A 524 28.66 -55.39 25.89
N GLU A 525 28.01 -56.15 25.03
CA GLU A 525 28.22 -57.58 24.85
C GLU A 525 29.51 -57.93 24.04
N SER A 526 29.95 -57.04 23.16
CA SER A 526 31.18 -57.24 22.35
C SER A 526 32.48 -56.71 22.99
N ARG A 527 32.49 -56.46 24.28
CA ARG A 527 33.60 -55.89 25.09
C ARG A 527 34.80 -56.82 25.34
N ALA A 528 35.15 -57.70 24.44
CA ALA A 528 36.37 -58.53 24.55
C ALA A 528 37.62 -57.99 23.85
N ASP A 529 37.53 -56.88 23.06
CA ASP A 529 38.68 -56.33 22.34
C ASP A 529 39.04 -54.88 22.70
N ALA A 530 40.27 -54.70 23.14
CA ALA A 530 40.80 -53.41 23.63
C ALA A 530 40.81 -52.25 22.58
N LYS A 531 40.60 -52.55 21.32
CA LYS A 531 40.44 -51.54 20.22
C LYS A 531 39.09 -50.87 20.26
N ILE A 532 38.04 -51.52 20.76
CA ILE A 532 36.67 -51.02 20.82
C ILE A 532 36.52 -50.02 21.96
N GLY A 533 37.27 -50.16 23.05
CA GLY A 533 37.24 -49.28 24.21
C GLY A 533 37.65 -47.83 23.89
N LYS A 534 38.54 -47.63 22.90
CA LYS A 534 38.96 -46.30 22.47
C LYS A 534 37.89 -45.62 21.59
N MET A 535 37.24 -46.42 20.74
CA MET A 535 36.18 -45.96 19.88
C MET A 535 34.89 -45.59 20.63
N ILE A 536 34.57 -46.34 21.71
CA ILE A 536 33.44 -46.04 22.61
C ILE A 536 33.67 -44.73 23.37
N LYS A 537 34.90 -44.50 23.80
CA LYS A 537 35.24 -43.24 24.49
C LYS A 537 35.10 -42.01 23.58
N ASP A 538 35.43 -42.18 22.30
CA ASP A 538 35.30 -41.13 21.28
C ASP A 538 33.83 -40.89 20.91
N ILE A 539 33.01 -41.95 20.81
CA ILE A 539 31.57 -41.85 20.59
C ILE A 539 30.89 -41.24 21.82
N GLY A 540 31.26 -41.65 23.04
CA GLY A 540 30.73 -41.07 24.28
C GLY A 540 31.02 -39.57 24.40
N LYS A 541 32.22 -39.15 23.99
CA LYS A 541 32.60 -37.72 23.94
C LYS A 541 31.78 -36.98 22.90
N PHE A 542 31.58 -37.57 21.71
CA PHE A 542 30.78 -36.99 20.64
C PHE A 542 29.30 -36.84 21.01
N VAL A 543 28.69 -37.87 21.65
CA VAL A 543 27.31 -37.81 22.15
C VAL A 543 27.17 -36.71 23.23
N LYS A 544 28.17 -36.59 24.10
CA LYS A 544 28.18 -35.54 25.15
C LYS A 544 28.33 -34.13 24.56
N ASP A 545 29.11 -34.00 23.50
CA ASP A 545 29.27 -32.73 22.79
C ASP A 545 28.02 -32.34 21.97
N ILE A 546 27.33 -33.32 21.36
CA ILE A 546 26.01 -33.12 20.75
C ILE A 546 24.95 -32.78 21.80
N GLY A 547 24.93 -33.48 22.94
CA GLY A 547 24.00 -33.17 24.03
C GLY A 547 24.22 -31.77 24.59
N LYS A 548 25.46 -31.34 24.77
CA LYS A 548 25.79 -29.96 25.17
C LYS A 548 25.36 -28.94 24.11
N PHE A 549 25.57 -29.27 22.84
CA PHE A 549 25.20 -28.40 21.73
C PHE A 549 23.67 -28.21 21.67
N ILE A 550 22.91 -29.32 21.74
CA ILE A 550 21.44 -29.28 21.78
C ILE A 550 20.93 -28.52 23.03
N PHE A 551 21.54 -28.73 24.17
CA PHE A 551 21.15 -28.03 25.39
C PHE A 551 21.44 -26.54 25.29
N LEU A 552 22.61 -26.14 24.78
CA LEU A 552 23.04 -24.75 24.74
C LEU A 552 22.30 -23.95 23.66
N HIS A 553 22.02 -24.55 22.53
CA HIS A 553 21.47 -23.86 21.35
C HIS A 553 19.96 -24.08 21.14
N LEU A 554 19.37 -25.08 21.74
CA LEU A 554 17.93 -25.38 21.64
C LEU A 554 17.20 -25.22 22.97
N VAL A 555 17.66 -25.91 24.01
CA VAL A 555 16.95 -25.98 25.30
C VAL A 555 17.15 -24.70 26.12
N LEU A 556 18.36 -24.18 26.19
CA LEU A 556 18.68 -23.01 26.98
C LEU A 556 18.01 -21.73 26.49
N PRO A 557 17.99 -21.41 25.18
CA PRO A 557 17.25 -20.26 24.67
C PRO A 557 15.75 -20.34 24.92
N VAL A 558 15.13 -21.51 24.73
CA VAL A 558 13.71 -21.72 25.02
C VAL A 558 13.42 -21.54 26.51
N PHE A 559 14.29 -22.07 27.37
CA PHE A 559 14.18 -21.90 28.82
C PHE A 559 14.34 -20.43 29.24
N LEU A 560 15.30 -19.72 28.66
CA LEU A 560 15.50 -18.28 28.93
C LEU A 560 14.30 -17.45 28.51
N VAL A 561 13.70 -17.75 27.36
CA VAL A 561 12.47 -17.08 26.89
C VAL A 561 11.30 -17.34 27.85
N LEU A 562 11.13 -18.59 28.30
CA LEU A 562 10.10 -18.95 29.29
C LEU A 562 10.32 -18.26 30.64
N VAL A 563 11.56 -18.22 31.13
CA VAL A 563 11.91 -17.51 32.37
C VAL A 563 11.69 -16.00 32.20
N PHE A 564 12.08 -15.42 31.08
CA PHE A 564 11.87 -14.02 30.80
C PHE A 564 10.37 -13.67 30.75
N ALA A 565 9.57 -14.52 30.09
CA ALA A 565 8.12 -14.37 30.05
C ALA A 565 7.48 -14.48 31.46
N LEU A 566 7.95 -15.39 32.29
CA LEU A 566 7.49 -15.53 33.71
C LEU A 566 7.91 -14.33 34.57
N VAL A 567 9.11 -13.80 34.34
CA VAL A 567 9.61 -12.61 35.06
C VAL A 567 8.81 -11.37 34.63
N LEU A 568 8.53 -11.20 33.33
CA LEU A 568 7.67 -10.13 32.84
C LEU A 568 6.27 -10.22 33.44
N LYS A 569 5.66 -11.41 33.45
CA LYS A 569 4.35 -11.63 34.09
C LYS A 569 4.36 -11.24 35.57
N LYS A 570 5.47 -11.47 36.29
CA LYS A 570 5.59 -11.14 37.71
C LYS A 570 5.85 -9.65 37.97
N ILE A 571 6.54 -8.96 37.03
CA ILE A 571 6.86 -7.53 37.16
C ILE A 571 5.67 -6.67 36.78
N THR A 572 4.94 -7.03 35.71
CA THR A 572 3.87 -6.18 35.13
C THR A 572 2.56 -6.28 35.93
N LYS A 573 2.36 -7.28 36.78
CA LYS A 573 1.09 -7.50 37.53
C LYS A 573 -0.19 -7.34 36.69
N ALA A 574 -0.06 -7.36 35.34
CA ALA A 574 -1.17 -7.12 34.42
C ALA A 574 -1.82 -8.45 34.04
N ASP A 575 -3.09 -8.61 34.40
CA ASP A 575 -3.91 -9.75 33.97
C ASP A 575 -4.25 -9.73 32.44
N CYS A 576 -3.74 -8.72 31.73
CA CYS A 576 -4.07 -8.44 30.33
C CYS A 576 -3.05 -8.97 29.30
N PHE A 577 -2.07 -9.79 29.71
CA PHE A 577 -1.06 -10.28 28.76
C PHE A 577 -1.48 -11.63 28.17
N ASP A 578 -1.94 -11.62 26.91
CA ASP A 578 -2.25 -12.85 26.19
C ASP A 578 -0.97 -13.50 25.63
N PHE A 579 -0.57 -14.60 26.27
CA PHE A 579 0.58 -15.40 25.89
C PHE A 579 0.45 -16.06 24.49
N SER A 580 -0.77 -16.21 23.97
CA SER A 580 -1.03 -16.91 22.73
C SER A 580 -0.45 -16.14 21.53
N PHE A 581 -0.49 -14.81 21.56
CA PHE A 581 0.03 -13.96 20.49
C PHE A 581 1.56 -13.99 20.39
N ILE A 582 2.25 -14.01 21.52
CA ILE A 582 3.72 -14.15 21.55
C ILE A 582 4.12 -15.54 21.07
N PHE A 583 3.39 -16.58 21.47
CA PHE A 583 3.70 -17.97 21.14
C PHE A 583 3.50 -18.26 19.64
N SER A 584 2.45 -17.74 18.99
CA SER A 584 2.16 -18.02 17.57
C SER A 584 3.17 -17.38 16.62
N ASN A 585 3.60 -16.16 16.89
CA ASN A 585 4.60 -15.49 16.06
C ASN A 585 6.03 -15.98 16.30
N TRP A 586 6.36 -16.43 17.51
CA TRP A 586 7.68 -16.97 17.83
C TRP A 586 7.88 -18.41 17.36
N ILE A 587 6.81 -19.20 17.20
CA ILE A 587 6.91 -20.57 16.67
C ILE A 587 7.48 -20.56 15.24
N SER A 588 7.10 -19.61 14.40
CA SER A 588 7.60 -19.49 13.04
C SER A 588 9.08 -19.10 12.99
N VAL A 589 9.51 -18.17 13.84
CA VAL A 589 10.92 -17.74 13.95
C VAL A 589 11.77 -18.85 14.59
N LEU A 590 11.28 -19.50 15.64
CA LEU A 590 11.94 -20.66 16.26
C LEU A 590 12.01 -21.84 15.29
N GLY A 591 10.99 -22.09 14.47
CA GLY A 591 10.99 -23.13 13.45
C GLY A 591 12.12 -22.96 12.43
N ALA A 592 12.33 -21.75 11.92
CA ALA A 592 13.42 -21.43 11.01
C ALA A 592 14.81 -21.58 11.67
N PHE A 593 14.93 -21.15 12.92
CA PHE A 593 16.18 -21.27 13.69
C PHE A 593 16.51 -22.73 14.01
N VAL A 594 15.52 -23.53 14.39
CA VAL A 594 15.65 -24.96 14.67
C VAL A 594 16.04 -25.73 13.39
N LEU A 595 15.49 -25.39 12.23
CA LEU A 595 15.86 -25.98 10.95
C LEU A 595 17.31 -25.68 10.57
N ALA A 596 17.78 -24.46 10.73
CA ALA A 596 19.16 -24.07 10.47
C ALA A 596 20.15 -24.82 11.37
N GLU A 597 19.83 -25.00 12.65
CA GLU A 597 20.64 -25.73 13.62
C GLU A 597 20.61 -27.24 13.40
N ILE A 598 19.49 -27.81 12.96
CA ILE A 598 19.40 -29.22 12.53
C ILE A 598 20.30 -29.46 11.33
N CYS A 599 20.33 -28.59 10.32
CA CYS A 599 21.24 -28.69 9.19
C CYS A 599 22.71 -28.65 9.62
N THR A 600 23.05 -27.81 10.61
CA THR A 600 24.40 -27.72 11.16
C THR A 600 24.79 -29.00 11.92
N CYS A 601 23.87 -29.60 12.68
CA CYS A 601 24.04 -30.90 13.33
C CYS A 601 24.25 -32.03 12.31
N ILE A 602 23.43 -32.08 11.27
CA ILE A 602 23.56 -33.11 10.18
C ILE A 602 24.93 -32.99 9.53
N ASN A 603 25.41 -31.80 9.22
CA ASN A 603 26.74 -31.58 8.64
C ASN A 603 27.89 -32.03 9.56
N LYS A 604 27.76 -31.80 10.88
CA LYS A 604 28.72 -32.30 11.87
C LYS A 604 28.70 -33.83 11.97
N ILE A 605 27.53 -34.46 11.90
CA ILE A 605 27.38 -35.93 11.90
C ILE A 605 28.00 -36.53 10.63
N VAL A 606 27.71 -35.94 9.47
CA VAL A 606 28.27 -36.38 8.18
C VAL A 606 29.80 -36.24 8.17
N SER A 607 30.35 -35.18 8.69
CA SER A 607 31.80 -34.97 8.80
C SER A 607 32.48 -35.98 9.75
N PHE A 608 31.81 -36.30 10.86
CA PHE A 608 32.27 -37.31 11.81
C PHE A 608 32.27 -38.73 11.18
N VAL A 609 31.18 -39.09 10.49
CA VAL A 609 31.08 -40.39 9.78
C VAL A 609 32.12 -40.48 8.67
N LYS A 610 32.38 -39.42 7.91
CA LYS A 610 33.44 -39.37 6.89
C LYS A 610 34.82 -39.55 7.51
N LYS A 611 35.13 -38.94 8.63
CA LYS A 611 36.41 -39.07 9.34
C LYS A 611 36.66 -40.47 9.86
N HIS A 612 35.61 -41.20 10.28
CA HIS A 612 35.75 -42.59 10.75
C HIS A 612 35.69 -43.63 9.63
N LYS A 613 35.13 -43.27 8.45
CA LYS A 613 35.15 -44.14 7.26
C LYS A 613 36.52 -44.16 6.59
N SER A 614 37.25 -43.05 6.65
CA SER A 614 38.62 -42.93 6.09
C SER A 614 39.70 -43.61 6.96
N SER A 615 39.39 -43.99 8.19
CA SER A 615 40.29 -44.77 9.06
C SER A 615 40.11 -46.30 8.94
N ARG A 616 39.27 -46.75 8.03
CA ARG A 616 39.02 -48.18 7.71
C ARG A 616 39.67 -48.64 6.37
N ILE A 617 40.42 -47.77 5.71
CA ILE A 617 41.35 -48.10 4.63
C ILE A 617 42.76 -47.81 5.17
#